data_f072a2cc488f370c8231d75a5b46dc7c
#
_entry.id   f072a2cc488f370c8231d75a5b46dc7c
#
_cell.length_a   1.000
_cell.length_b   1.000
_cell.length_c   1.000
_cell.angle_alpha   90.00
_cell.angle_beta   90.00
_cell.angle_gamma   90.00
#
_symmetry.space_group_name_H-M   'P 1'
#
loop_
_entity.id
_entity.type
_entity.pdbx_description
1 polymer ?
#
loop_
_entity_poly.entity_id
_entity_poly.type
_entity_poly.pdbx_seq_one_letter_code
_entity_poly.pdbx_strand_id
1 'polypeptide(L)'
;VDQNLETISASGTPPKSRLKNAQAAFSIYQNLLDADVDSASQRVRVQAMLDGEPPYNPTTLRNLGQSYRSNLNFLEASADLEYALSAYSDLVNGVPQLAQVKTNYGDATQQGNYSQIISEEFDRVLRKDWDEFFYNQQRLAHEFVSYGVGFAFFEDDTDWRWRVAGLKDFYLPRGIPASDSRIEFCCARRSYYAHELYQYIKDPKSARAVGWDVDQARQAIINAVPADVSGTRLEWEEIQVMLKDNDLSLSFARSAEIQTIHYYVREFDGKITHAIGLRDGSNQNFLYRKDSRFENINQALVMFTYGIGTNG
;
A
#
# COMPACT_ATOMS: atom_id res chain seq x y z
N VAL A 1 -18.11 -16.50 -6.05
CA VAL A 1 -16.88 -15.77 -6.39
C VAL A 1 -16.85 -15.34 -7.86
N ASP A 2 -17.66 -15.95 -8.73
CA ASP A 2 -17.54 -15.79 -10.20
C ASP A 2 -18.49 -14.78 -10.86
N GLN A 3 -19.25 -14.00 -10.10
CA GLN A 3 -20.30 -13.15 -10.70
C GLN A 3 -19.81 -11.83 -11.30
N ASN A 4 -18.55 -11.42 -11.05
CA ASN A 4 -18.00 -10.16 -11.56
C ASN A 4 -16.82 -10.30 -12.52
N LEU A 5 -16.41 -11.53 -12.83
CA LEU A 5 -15.51 -11.82 -13.93
C LEU A 5 -16.33 -11.81 -15.23
N GLU A 6 -15.79 -11.26 -16.29
CA GLU A 6 -16.45 -11.35 -17.60
C GLU A 6 -16.76 -12.80 -17.93
N THR A 7 -18.02 -13.17 -17.97
CA THR A 7 -18.42 -14.46 -18.51
C THR A 7 -17.90 -14.55 -19.95
N ILE A 8 -17.19 -15.63 -20.25
CA ILE A 8 -16.79 -15.94 -21.63
C ILE A 8 -18.06 -15.85 -22.47
N SER A 9 -18.13 -14.89 -23.37
CA SER A 9 -19.28 -14.75 -24.23
C SER A 9 -19.37 -16.01 -25.11
N ALA A 10 -20.58 -16.48 -25.36
CA ALA A 10 -20.82 -17.65 -26.22
C ALA A 10 -20.25 -17.49 -27.65
N SER A 11 -19.74 -16.31 -28.01
CA SER A 11 -19.11 -15.99 -29.29
C SER A 11 -17.63 -16.39 -29.40
N GLY A 12 -17.04 -16.97 -28.36
CA GLY A 12 -15.66 -17.49 -28.41
C GLY A 12 -14.54 -16.43 -28.39
N THR A 13 -14.85 -15.14 -28.33
CA THR A 13 -13.85 -14.10 -28.20
C THR A 13 -13.52 -13.95 -26.71
N PRO A 14 -12.25 -14.17 -26.28
CA PRO A 14 -11.90 -14.01 -24.88
C PRO A 14 -12.15 -12.58 -24.42
N PRO A 15 -12.62 -12.37 -23.18
CA PRO A 15 -12.82 -11.04 -22.65
C PRO A 15 -11.48 -10.27 -22.67
N LYS A 16 -11.54 -8.99 -23.04
CA LYS A 16 -10.32 -8.16 -23.21
C LYS A 16 -9.65 -7.84 -21.90
N SER A 17 -10.38 -7.83 -20.77
CA SER A 17 -9.86 -7.47 -19.46
C SER A 17 -10.70 -8.10 -18.35
N ARG A 18 -10.04 -8.48 -17.24
CA ARG A 18 -10.70 -8.89 -15.99
C ARG A 18 -11.33 -7.71 -15.26
N LEU A 19 -10.74 -6.52 -15.37
CA LEU A 19 -11.25 -5.29 -14.78
C LEU A 19 -12.08 -4.51 -15.80
N LYS A 20 -13.41 -4.66 -15.77
CA LYS A 20 -14.33 -3.88 -16.65
C LYS A 20 -14.29 -2.39 -16.32
N ASN A 21 -14.49 -2.06 -15.06
CA ASN A 21 -14.60 -0.70 -14.54
C ASN A 21 -14.20 -0.65 -13.05
N ALA A 22 -14.15 0.56 -12.49
CA ALA A 22 -13.78 0.76 -11.08
C ALA A 22 -14.79 0.12 -10.12
N GLN A 23 -16.05 0.03 -10.48
CA GLN A 23 -17.11 -0.55 -9.66
C GLN A 23 -16.98 -2.08 -9.54
N ALA A 24 -16.60 -2.77 -10.63
CA ALA A 24 -16.29 -4.20 -10.58
C ALA A 24 -15.05 -4.48 -9.72
N ALA A 25 -14.00 -3.65 -9.84
CA ALA A 25 -12.82 -3.73 -8.99
C ALA A 25 -13.16 -3.49 -7.51
N PHE A 26 -14.03 -2.53 -7.21
CA PHE A 26 -14.49 -2.28 -5.85
C PHE A 26 -15.25 -3.46 -5.25
N SER A 27 -16.06 -4.17 -6.05
CA SER A 27 -16.75 -5.40 -5.59
C SER A 27 -15.74 -6.51 -5.23
N ILE A 28 -14.66 -6.65 -5.99
CA ILE A 28 -13.56 -7.59 -5.66
C ILE A 28 -12.93 -7.20 -4.31
N TYR A 29 -12.63 -5.91 -4.13
CA TYR A 29 -12.08 -5.42 -2.87
C TYR A 29 -13.03 -5.68 -1.69
N GLN A 30 -14.33 -5.46 -1.83
CA GLN A 30 -15.31 -5.76 -0.78
C GLN A 30 -15.30 -7.25 -0.40
N ASN A 31 -15.28 -8.14 -1.37
CA ASN A 31 -15.19 -9.58 -1.11
C ASN A 31 -13.91 -9.96 -0.34
N LEU A 32 -12.77 -9.31 -0.65
CA LEU A 32 -11.53 -9.52 0.11
C LEU A 32 -11.62 -8.97 1.53
N LEU A 33 -12.24 -7.82 1.70
CA LEU A 33 -12.46 -7.20 3.00
C LEU A 33 -13.34 -8.09 3.89
N ASP A 34 -14.44 -8.60 3.36
CA ASP A 34 -15.34 -9.50 4.08
C ASP A 34 -14.65 -10.82 4.46
N ALA A 35 -13.78 -11.32 3.60
CA ALA A 35 -12.98 -12.50 3.91
C ALA A 35 -11.94 -12.26 5.01
N ASP A 36 -11.51 -11.02 5.26
CA ASP A 36 -10.47 -10.66 6.25
C ASP A 36 -11.01 -10.32 7.65
N VAL A 37 -12.32 -10.36 7.87
CA VAL A 37 -12.96 -9.90 9.14
C VAL A 37 -12.36 -10.57 10.37
N ASP A 38 -12.15 -11.89 10.34
CA ASP A 38 -11.58 -12.63 11.49
C ASP A 38 -10.14 -12.20 11.79
N SER A 39 -9.31 -12.06 10.74
CA SER A 39 -7.92 -11.61 10.87
C SER A 39 -7.87 -10.17 11.34
N ALA A 40 -8.76 -9.31 10.86
CA ALA A 40 -8.90 -7.93 11.32
C ALA A 40 -9.18 -7.85 12.82
N SER A 41 -10.06 -8.71 13.34
CA SER A 41 -10.36 -8.76 14.78
C SER A 41 -9.15 -9.17 15.62
N GLN A 42 -8.33 -10.08 15.12
CA GLN A 42 -7.08 -10.48 15.78
C GLN A 42 -6.05 -9.35 15.79
N ARG A 43 -5.88 -8.64 14.67
CA ARG A 43 -4.99 -7.47 14.59
C ARG A 43 -5.37 -6.38 15.58
N VAL A 44 -6.68 -6.11 15.75
CA VAL A 44 -7.16 -5.14 16.74
C VAL A 44 -6.77 -5.57 18.15
N ARG A 45 -6.85 -6.86 18.48
CA ARG A 45 -6.42 -7.37 19.80
C ARG A 45 -4.92 -7.23 20.02
N VAL A 46 -4.11 -7.55 19.02
CA VAL A 46 -2.65 -7.38 19.10
C VAL A 46 -2.32 -5.90 19.31
N GLN A 47 -2.94 -5.01 18.53
CA GLN A 47 -2.73 -3.57 18.66
C GLN A 47 -3.11 -3.08 20.08
N ALA A 48 -4.27 -3.44 20.58
CA ALA A 48 -4.71 -3.08 21.92
C ALA A 48 -3.72 -3.57 23.01
N MET A 49 -3.14 -4.75 22.83
CA MET A 49 -2.12 -5.29 23.73
C MET A 49 -0.82 -4.48 23.67
N LEU A 50 -0.38 -4.09 22.48
CA LEU A 50 0.81 -3.24 22.26
C LEU A 50 0.60 -1.82 22.79
N ASP A 51 -0.61 -1.27 22.65
CA ASP A 51 -0.98 0.06 23.16
C ASP A 51 -1.20 0.09 24.70
N GLY A 52 -1.08 -1.07 25.35
CA GLY A 52 -1.26 -1.19 26.80
C GLY A 52 -2.71 -1.08 27.26
N GLU A 53 -3.66 -1.30 26.35
CA GLU A 53 -5.07 -1.28 26.73
C GLU A 53 -5.40 -2.39 27.73
N PRO A 54 -6.29 -2.14 28.68
CA PRO A 54 -6.74 -3.16 29.61
C PRO A 54 -7.35 -4.37 28.87
N PRO A 55 -7.05 -5.62 29.26
CA PRO A 55 -7.48 -6.82 28.55
C PRO A 55 -9.00 -7.00 28.52
N TYR A 56 -9.73 -6.35 29.41
CA TYR A 56 -11.18 -6.42 29.50
C TYR A 56 -11.81 -5.02 29.47
N ASN A 57 -12.93 -4.89 28.79
CA ASN A 57 -13.68 -3.64 28.81
C ASN A 57 -14.24 -3.39 30.22
N PRO A 58 -13.93 -2.24 30.88
CA PRO A 58 -14.36 -1.94 32.24
C PRO A 58 -15.87 -1.97 32.43
N THR A 59 -16.63 -1.53 31.42
CA THR A 59 -18.10 -1.54 31.43
C THR A 59 -18.61 -2.97 31.44
N THR A 60 -18.03 -3.87 30.65
CA THR A 60 -18.39 -5.29 30.63
C THR A 60 -18.12 -5.96 31.99
N LEU A 61 -16.95 -5.70 32.59
CA LEU A 61 -16.60 -6.21 33.91
C LEU A 61 -17.58 -5.74 34.97
N ARG A 62 -17.99 -4.46 34.94
CA ARG A 62 -18.99 -3.91 35.87
C ARG A 62 -20.34 -4.58 35.69
N ASN A 63 -20.81 -4.74 34.46
CA ASN A 63 -22.09 -5.37 34.15
C ASN A 63 -22.14 -6.86 34.58
N LEU A 64 -20.99 -7.55 34.54
CA LEU A 64 -20.85 -8.93 34.98
C LEU A 64 -20.61 -9.04 36.50
N GLY A 65 -20.58 -7.95 37.25
CA GLY A 65 -20.26 -7.95 38.67
C GLY A 65 -18.82 -8.36 39.01
N GLN A 66 -17.92 -8.25 38.03
CA GLN A 66 -16.52 -8.66 38.13
C GLN A 66 -15.55 -7.47 38.20
N SER A 67 -16.02 -6.33 38.68
CA SER A 67 -15.20 -5.10 38.81
C SER A 67 -14.00 -5.23 39.76
N TYR A 68 -13.97 -6.31 40.58
CA TYR A 68 -12.86 -6.62 41.48
C TYR A 68 -11.67 -7.30 40.78
N ARG A 69 -11.83 -7.74 39.54
CA ARG A 69 -10.72 -8.37 38.79
C ARG A 69 -9.67 -7.32 38.40
N SER A 70 -8.42 -7.72 38.55
CA SER A 70 -7.31 -6.91 38.02
C SER A 70 -7.45 -6.79 36.49
N ASN A 71 -7.44 -5.56 36.02
CA ASN A 71 -7.59 -5.23 34.61
C ASN A 71 -6.41 -4.34 34.17
N LEU A 72 -5.19 -4.88 34.36
CA LEU A 72 -3.94 -4.19 34.08
C LEU A 72 -3.20 -4.88 32.92
N ASN A 73 -2.58 -4.08 32.07
CA ASN A 73 -1.61 -4.49 31.09
C ASN A 73 -0.25 -3.94 31.53
N PHE A 74 0.75 -4.79 31.63
CA PHE A 74 2.10 -4.43 32.12
C PHE A 74 3.03 -3.93 30.98
N LEU A 75 2.51 -3.76 29.76
CA LEU A 75 3.28 -3.28 28.61
C LEU A 75 4.49 -4.16 28.22
N GLU A 76 4.52 -5.40 28.71
CA GLU A 76 5.61 -6.33 28.38
C GLU A 76 5.74 -6.55 26.86
N ALA A 77 4.60 -6.69 26.17
CA ALA A 77 4.60 -6.86 24.72
C ALA A 77 5.16 -5.64 23.99
N SER A 78 4.88 -4.42 24.46
CA SER A 78 5.48 -3.20 23.88
C SER A 78 6.98 -3.15 24.14
N ALA A 79 7.43 -3.52 25.34
CA ALA A 79 8.85 -3.54 25.67
C ALA A 79 9.61 -4.57 24.81
N ASP A 80 9.05 -5.76 24.62
CA ASP A 80 9.63 -6.80 23.76
C ASP A 80 9.69 -6.35 22.30
N LEU A 81 8.63 -5.68 21.81
CA LEU A 81 8.61 -5.10 20.48
C LEU A 81 9.72 -4.06 20.29
N GLU A 82 9.85 -3.11 21.21
CA GLU A 82 10.88 -2.07 21.17
C GLU A 82 12.29 -2.67 21.20
N TYR A 83 12.51 -3.71 22.02
CA TYR A 83 13.77 -4.43 22.04
C TYR A 83 14.08 -5.08 20.69
N ALA A 84 13.10 -5.78 20.08
CA ALA A 84 13.28 -6.41 18.79
C ALA A 84 13.52 -5.39 17.67
N LEU A 85 12.82 -4.25 17.69
CA LEU A 85 13.02 -3.16 16.73
C LEU A 85 14.39 -2.51 16.86
N SER A 86 14.89 -2.34 18.10
CA SER A 86 16.24 -1.85 18.34
C SER A 86 17.28 -2.80 17.77
N ALA A 87 17.16 -4.11 18.05
CA ALA A 87 18.05 -5.12 17.51
C ALA A 87 18.04 -5.17 15.98
N TYR A 88 16.87 -5.02 15.36
CA TYR A 88 16.73 -4.94 13.91
C TYR A 88 17.42 -3.68 13.35
N SER A 89 17.19 -2.53 13.99
CA SER A 89 17.83 -1.27 13.60
C SER A 89 19.35 -1.36 13.67
N ASP A 90 19.89 -1.94 14.74
CA ASP A 90 21.32 -2.17 14.89
C ASP A 90 21.87 -3.10 13.81
N LEU A 91 21.13 -4.14 13.45
CA LEU A 91 21.50 -5.03 12.36
C LEU A 91 21.59 -4.28 11.04
N VAL A 92 20.55 -3.51 10.66
CA VAL A 92 20.51 -2.79 9.38
C VAL A 92 21.54 -1.67 9.32
N ASN A 93 21.74 -0.94 10.41
CA ASN A 93 22.71 0.16 10.48
C ASN A 93 24.14 -0.32 10.64
N GLY A 94 24.36 -1.45 11.32
CA GLY A 94 25.69 -2.00 11.59
C GLY A 94 26.32 -2.76 10.42
N VAL A 95 25.54 -3.11 9.40
CA VAL A 95 26.07 -3.82 8.22
C VAL A 95 26.79 -2.82 7.30
N PRO A 96 28.03 -3.07 6.91
CA PRO A 96 28.76 -2.17 6.00
C PRO A 96 28.08 -2.01 4.64
N GLN A 97 27.48 -3.08 4.14
CA GLN A 97 26.72 -3.10 2.88
C GLN A 97 25.46 -3.95 3.04
N LEU A 98 24.30 -3.42 2.63
CA LEU A 98 23.02 -4.12 2.71
C LEU A 98 22.87 -5.20 1.65
N ALA A 99 23.49 -5.00 0.49
CA ALA A 99 23.45 -5.96 -0.59
C ALA A 99 24.78 -5.97 -1.35
N GLN A 100 25.16 -7.14 -1.81
CA GLN A 100 26.31 -7.32 -2.68
C GLN A 100 25.84 -7.66 -4.09
N VAL A 101 26.15 -6.79 -5.03
CA VAL A 101 25.84 -6.98 -6.46
C VAL A 101 26.99 -7.74 -7.08
N LYS A 102 26.71 -8.84 -7.81
CA LYS A 102 27.66 -9.58 -8.61
C LYS A 102 27.47 -9.28 -10.08
N THR A 103 28.53 -8.95 -10.77
CA THR A 103 28.52 -8.78 -12.23
C THR A 103 29.30 -9.91 -12.91
N ASN A 104 28.84 -10.32 -14.07
CA ASN A 104 29.51 -11.30 -14.92
C ASN A 104 30.26 -10.61 -16.09
N TYR A 105 30.44 -9.30 -16.05
CA TYR A 105 31.07 -8.54 -17.12
C TYR A 105 32.60 -8.46 -16.91
N GLY A 106 33.36 -8.80 -17.94
CA GLY A 106 34.83 -8.74 -17.94
C GLY A 106 35.52 -9.98 -17.35
N ASP A 107 36.84 -9.88 -17.15
CA ASP A 107 37.65 -10.91 -16.48
C ASP A 107 37.41 -10.93 -14.95
N ALA A 108 37.96 -11.91 -14.25
CA ALA A 108 37.71 -12.11 -12.81
C ALA A 108 38.11 -10.89 -11.95
N THR A 109 39.17 -10.18 -12.32
CA THR A 109 39.63 -8.97 -11.61
C THR A 109 38.68 -7.80 -11.89
N GLN A 110 38.26 -7.62 -13.12
CA GLN A 110 37.29 -6.61 -13.51
C GLN A 110 35.92 -6.86 -12.88
N GLN A 111 35.46 -8.13 -12.85
CA GLN A 111 34.23 -8.52 -12.18
C GLN A 111 34.25 -8.16 -10.69
N GLY A 112 35.37 -8.40 -10.01
CA GLY A 112 35.54 -8.02 -8.60
C GLY A 112 35.40 -6.51 -8.38
N ASN A 113 36.15 -5.72 -9.17
CA ASN A 113 36.13 -4.27 -9.07
C ASN A 113 34.77 -3.67 -9.41
N TYR A 114 34.13 -4.12 -10.50
CA TYR A 114 32.80 -3.64 -10.86
C TYR A 114 31.74 -4.03 -9.83
N SER A 115 31.79 -5.26 -9.32
CA SER A 115 30.88 -5.72 -8.26
C SER A 115 30.99 -4.85 -7.01
N GLN A 116 32.21 -4.50 -6.61
CA GLN A 116 32.42 -3.62 -5.47
C GLN A 116 31.87 -2.22 -5.71
N ILE A 117 32.24 -1.57 -6.83
CA ILE A 117 31.79 -0.21 -7.17
C ILE A 117 30.25 -0.15 -7.24
N ILE A 118 29.62 -1.13 -7.89
CA ILE A 118 28.16 -1.18 -8.01
C ILE A 118 27.51 -1.39 -6.65
N SER A 119 28.09 -2.25 -5.80
CA SER A 119 27.55 -2.50 -4.46
C SER A 119 27.65 -1.27 -3.55
N GLU A 120 28.77 -0.56 -3.60
CA GLU A 120 28.99 0.69 -2.85
C GLU A 120 28.03 1.78 -3.33
N GLU A 121 27.85 1.93 -4.64
CA GLU A 121 26.91 2.91 -5.20
C GLU A 121 25.46 2.57 -4.91
N PHE A 122 25.10 1.28 -4.97
CA PHE A 122 23.76 0.83 -4.59
C PHE A 122 23.45 1.13 -3.11
N ASP A 123 24.40 0.83 -2.21
CA ASP A 123 24.25 1.14 -0.78
C ASP A 123 24.17 2.66 -0.54
N ARG A 124 24.97 3.45 -1.27
CA ARG A 124 24.92 4.91 -1.22
C ARG A 124 23.55 5.45 -1.61
N VAL A 125 23.00 4.96 -2.73
CA VAL A 125 21.69 5.37 -3.23
C VAL A 125 20.58 4.99 -2.25
N LEU A 126 20.63 3.78 -1.67
CA LEU A 126 19.64 3.36 -0.67
C LEU A 126 19.69 4.21 0.60
N ARG A 127 20.88 4.46 1.15
CA ARG A 127 21.02 5.06 2.49
C ARG A 127 21.08 6.59 2.46
N LYS A 128 21.54 7.20 1.36
CA LYS A 128 21.77 8.66 1.29
C LYS A 128 20.80 9.38 0.35
N ASP A 129 20.46 8.75 -0.78
CA ASP A 129 19.63 9.41 -1.78
C ASP A 129 18.14 9.10 -1.62
N TRP A 130 17.82 8.13 -0.76
CA TRP A 130 16.44 7.83 -0.39
C TRP A 130 16.19 8.13 1.08
N ASP A 131 15.72 9.33 1.36
CA ASP A 131 15.49 9.83 2.72
C ASP A 131 14.52 8.96 3.54
N GLU A 132 13.55 8.31 2.87
CA GLU A 132 12.54 7.48 3.53
C GLU A 132 13.00 6.03 3.76
N PHE A 133 14.22 5.64 3.33
CA PHE A 133 14.68 4.24 3.41
C PHE A 133 14.59 3.66 4.82
N PHE A 134 15.21 4.33 5.79
CA PHE A 134 15.23 3.86 7.17
C PHE A 134 13.84 3.86 7.81
N TYR A 135 13.02 4.85 7.49
CA TYR A 135 11.64 4.91 7.95
C TYR A 135 10.82 3.73 7.42
N ASN A 136 10.92 3.42 6.13
CA ASN A 136 10.26 2.27 5.54
C ASN A 136 10.78 0.94 6.13
N GLN A 137 12.07 0.81 6.39
CA GLN A 137 12.64 -0.37 7.03
C GLN A 137 12.12 -0.57 8.46
N GLN A 138 12.09 0.49 9.26
CA GLN A 138 11.56 0.43 10.62
C GLN A 138 10.07 0.07 10.63
N ARG A 139 9.30 0.68 9.73
CA ARG A 139 7.87 0.38 9.60
C ARG A 139 7.64 -1.07 9.17
N LEU A 140 8.42 -1.58 8.24
CA LEU A 140 8.36 -2.99 7.81
C LEU A 140 8.69 -3.94 8.97
N ALA A 141 9.75 -3.64 9.73
CA ALA A 141 10.13 -4.40 10.91
C ALA A 141 9.02 -4.38 11.97
N HIS A 142 8.41 -3.23 12.22
CA HIS A 142 7.31 -3.09 13.16
C HIS A 142 6.13 -4.00 12.78
N GLU A 143 5.67 -3.93 11.53
CA GLU A 143 4.57 -4.79 11.05
C GLU A 143 4.96 -6.28 11.15
N PHE A 144 6.17 -6.63 10.73
CA PHE A 144 6.67 -7.99 10.75
C PHE A 144 6.79 -8.57 12.18
N VAL A 145 7.34 -7.81 13.12
CA VAL A 145 7.49 -8.27 14.51
C VAL A 145 6.15 -8.32 15.23
N SER A 146 5.28 -7.32 15.01
CA SER A 146 3.98 -7.23 15.68
C SER A 146 2.99 -8.30 15.21
N TYR A 147 2.97 -8.58 13.90
CA TYR A 147 1.93 -9.43 13.29
C TYR A 147 2.47 -10.69 12.62
N GLY A 148 3.79 -10.87 12.57
CA GLY A 148 4.42 -12.01 11.89
C GLY A 148 4.50 -11.87 10.37
N VAL A 149 3.99 -10.78 9.82
CA VAL A 149 4.00 -10.50 8.37
C VAL A 149 4.11 -9.01 8.11
N GLY A 150 4.88 -8.64 7.10
CA GLY A 150 5.02 -7.27 6.63
C GLY A 150 4.99 -7.22 5.11
N PHE A 151 4.46 -6.14 4.55
CA PHE A 151 4.35 -5.94 3.11
C PHE A 151 5.12 -4.71 2.65
N ALA A 152 5.96 -4.91 1.63
CA ALA A 152 6.54 -3.84 0.84
C ALA A 152 5.98 -3.91 -0.58
N PHE A 153 5.59 -2.78 -1.15
CA PHE A 153 5.02 -2.74 -2.49
C PHE A 153 5.60 -1.58 -3.30
N PHE A 154 5.62 -1.75 -4.62
CA PHE A 154 5.99 -0.71 -5.57
C PHE A 154 4.73 -0.06 -6.12
N GLU A 155 4.63 1.25 -5.98
CA GLU A 155 3.49 2.02 -6.52
C GLU A 155 3.58 2.22 -8.02
N ASP A 156 4.80 2.38 -8.51
CA ASP A 156 5.11 2.54 -9.93
C ASP A 156 6.16 1.49 -10.33
N ASP A 157 5.98 0.91 -11.50
CA ASP A 157 6.91 -0.04 -12.11
C ASP A 157 8.19 0.62 -12.66
N THR A 158 8.26 1.94 -12.62
CA THR A 158 9.43 2.74 -13.02
C THR A 158 10.23 3.27 -11.85
N ASP A 159 9.65 3.31 -10.64
CA ASP A 159 10.33 3.70 -9.41
C ASP A 159 10.78 2.45 -8.64
N TRP A 160 12.05 2.39 -8.30
CA TRP A 160 12.65 1.31 -7.51
C TRP A 160 12.41 1.46 -6.00
N ARG A 161 11.86 2.60 -5.57
CA ARG A 161 11.55 2.86 -4.17
C ARG A 161 10.27 2.15 -3.77
N TRP A 162 10.36 1.30 -2.76
CA TRP A 162 9.17 0.63 -2.23
C TRP A 162 8.53 1.45 -1.11
N ARG A 163 7.27 1.18 -0.88
CA ARG A 163 6.54 1.66 0.30
C ARG A 163 6.07 0.50 1.14
N VAL A 164 5.91 0.74 2.44
CA VAL A 164 5.38 -0.23 3.37
C VAL A 164 3.91 0.07 3.59
N ALA A 165 3.05 -0.91 3.33
CA ALA A 165 1.65 -0.86 3.70
C ALA A 165 1.44 -1.61 5.01
N GLY A 166 0.65 -1.04 5.92
CA GLY A 166 0.18 -1.76 7.08
C GLY A 166 -0.71 -2.94 6.67
N LEU A 167 -0.72 -3.99 7.47
CA LEU A 167 -1.57 -5.16 7.23
C LEU A 167 -3.06 -4.82 7.07
N LYS A 168 -3.52 -3.78 7.73
CA LYS A 168 -4.89 -3.27 7.61
C LYS A 168 -5.21 -2.64 6.26
N ASP A 169 -4.18 -2.32 5.49
CA ASP A 169 -4.31 -1.62 4.21
C ASP A 169 -4.04 -2.54 3.02
N PHE A 170 -3.72 -3.81 3.27
CA PHE A 170 -3.40 -4.78 2.23
C PHE A 170 -4.36 -5.98 2.24
N TYR A 171 -4.86 -6.36 1.07
CA TYR A 171 -5.85 -7.43 0.91
C TYR A 171 -5.43 -8.40 -0.19
N LEU A 172 -5.31 -9.67 0.20
CA LEU A 172 -4.96 -10.80 -0.66
C LEU A 172 -6.05 -11.86 -0.62
N PRO A 173 -6.19 -12.68 -1.68
CA PRO A 173 -7.04 -13.86 -1.64
C PRO A 173 -6.59 -14.81 -0.53
N ARG A 174 -7.53 -15.33 0.26
CA ARG A 174 -7.22 -16.32 1.30
C ARG A 174 -6.69 -17.63 0.70
N GLY A 175 -5.79 -18.27 1.44
CA GLY A 175 -5.28 -19.60 1.11
C GLY A 175 -4.26 -19.66 -0.02
N ILE A 176 -3.84 -18.52 -0.55
CA ILE A 176 -2.75 -18.44 -1.53
C ILE A 176 -1.57 -17.73 -0.86
N PRO A 177 -0.40 -18.39 -0.69
CA PRO A 177 0.79 -17.71 -0.18
C PRO A 177 1.16 -16.53 -1.09
N ALA A 178 1.53 -15.41 -0.51
CA ALA A 178 1.88 -14.22 -1.31
C ALA A 178 3.18 -14.40 -2.14
N SER A 179 3.98 -15.41 -1.83
CA SER A 179 5.11 -15.83 -2.65
C SER A 179 4.68 -16.64 -3.89
N ASP A 180 3.41 -17.03 -3.97
CA ASP A 180 2.91 -17.84 -5.09
C ASP A 180 2.72 -16.96 -6.33
N SER A 181 3.34 -17.35 -7.43
CA SER A 181 3.16 -16.70 -8.74
C SER A 181 1.73 -16.79 -9.29
N ARG A 182 0.87 -17.61 -8.65
CA ARG A 182 -0.56 -17.78 -9.00
C ARG A 182 -1.47 -16.70 -8.42
N ILE A 183 -0.95 -15.73 -7.65
CA ILE A 183 -1.77 -14.61 -7.22
C ILE A 183 -2.30 -13.89 -8.45
N GLU A 184 -3.62 -13.81 -8.56
CA GLU A 184 -4.28 -13.19 -9.72
C GLU A 184 -4.66 -11.74 -9.46
N PHE A 185 -4.85 -11.35 -8.19
CA PHE A 185 -5.17 -9.98 -7.81
C PHE A 185 -4.78 -9.68 -6.36
N CYS A 186 -4.48 -8.44 -6.10
CA CYS A 186 -4.33 -7.89 -4.76
C CYS A 186 -4.80 -6.43 -4.74
N CYS A 187 -5.16 -5.97 -3.55
CA CYS A 187 -5.61 -4.60 -3.33
C CYS A 187 -4.81 -3.96 -2.20
N ALA A 188 -4.41 -2.70 -2.40
CA ALA A 188 -3.77 -1.90 -1.37
C ALA A 188 -4.54 -0.59 -1.18
N ARG A 189 -4.88 -0.24 0.07
CA ARG A 189 -5.42 1.09 0.40
C ARG A 189 -4.30 2.11 0.44
N ARG A 190 -4.57 3.26 -0.10
CA ARG A 190 -3.73 4.44 0.03
C ARG A 190 -4.56 5.70 0.05
N SER A 191 -4.13 6.66 0.84
CA SER A 191 -4.65 8.02 0.78
C SER A 191 -3.66 8.92 0.06
N TYR A 192 -4.19 9.77 -0.81
CA TYR A 192 -3.46 10.89 -1.41
C TYR A 192 -3.97 12.19 -0.82
N TYR A 193 -3.07 13.11 -0.59
CA TYR A 193 -3.51 14.48 -0.41
C TYR A 193 -3.86 15.13 -1.75
N ALA A 194 -4.78 16.08 -1.75
CA ALA A 194 -5.22 16.74 -2.98
C ALA A 194 -4.06 17.37 -3.76
N HIS A 195 -3.06 17.95 -3.08
CA HIS A 195 -1.88 18.50 -3.73
C HIS A 195 -0.99 17.43 -4.39
N GLU A 196 -0.88 16.23 -3.79
CA GLU A 196 -0.13 15.11 -4.38
C GLU A 196 -0.82 14.64 -5.66
N LEU A 197 -2.13 14.40 -5.59
CA LEU A 197 -2.90 13.98 -6.77
C LEU A 197 -2.86 15.05 -7.87
N TYR A 198 -2.89 16.33 -7.49
CA TYR A 198 -2.74 17.44 -8.43
C TYR A 198 -1.40 17.42 -9.15
N GLN A 199 -0.29 17.07 -8.48
CA GLN A 199 1.03 16.99 -9.12
C GLN A 199 1.06 15.98 -10.27
N TYR A 200 0.34 14.86 -10.16
CA TYR A 200 0.24 13.86 -11.22
C TYR A 200 -0.57 14.35 -12.44
N ILE A 201 -1.54 15.24 -12.24
CA ILE A 201 -2.45 15.69 -13.30
C ILE A 201 -2.23 17.13 -13.76
N LYS A 202 -1.22 17.84 -13.23
CA LYS A 202 -0.94 19.25 -13.57
C LYS A 202 -0.68 19.50 -15.05
N ASP A 203 -0.05 18.51 -15.72
CA ASP A 203 0.08 18.47 -17.18
C ASP A 203 -0.83 17.38 -17.75
N PRO A 204 -2.00 17.74 -18.30
CA PRO A 204 -2.96 16.78 -18.78
C PRO A 204 -2.47 15.85 -19.89
N LYS A 205 -1.50 16.30 -20.72
CA LYS A 205 -0.96 15.46 -21.80
C LYS A 205 -0.06 14.36 -21.25
N SER A 206 0.88 14.73 -20.39
CA SER A 206 1.77 13.78 -19.73
C SER A 206 0.99 12.84 -18.81
N ALA A 207 0.01 13.33 -18.06
CA ALA A 207 -0.83 12.53 -17.18
C ALA A 207 -1.56 11.42 -17.94
N ARG A 208 -2.24 11.76 -19.05
CA ARG A 208 -2.94 10.76 -19.88
C ARG A 208 -1.98 9.77 -20.52
N ALA A 209 -0.78 10.18 -20.92
CA ALA A 209 0.21 9.29 -21.48
C ALA A 209 0.73 8.25 -20.47
N VAL A 210 0.75 8.60 -19.18
CA VAL A 210 1.12 7.69 -18.08
C VAL A 210 -0.03 6.78 -17.67
N GLY A 211 -1.28 7.15 -17.92
CA GLY A 211 -2.47 6.35 -17.59
C GLY A 211 -3.47 7.01 -16.64
N TRP A 212 -3.27 8.28 -16.29
CA TRP A 212 -4.22 9.03 -15.45
C TRP A 212 -5.44 9.50 -16.26
N ASP A 213 -6.63 9.31 -15.69
CA ASP A 213 -7.85 9.98 -16.12
C ASP A 213 -7.93 11.34 -15.42
N VAL A 214 -7.56 12.39 -16.16
CA VAL A 214 -7.45 13.76 -15.63
C VAL A 214 -8.81 14.26 -15.12
N ASP A 215 -9.88 13.90 -15.79
CA ASP A 215 -11.23 14.40 -15.47
C ASP A 215 -11.76 13.71 -14.20
N GLN A 216 -11.54 12.40 -14.07
CA GLN A 216 -11.88 11.67 -12.86
C GLN A 216 -11.03 12.12 -11.66
N ALA A 217 -9.74 12.35 -11.85
CA ALA A 217 -8.85 12.82 -10.79
C ALA A 217 -9.21 14.26 -10.33
N ARG A 218 -9.56 15.15 -11.26
CA ARG A 218 -10.08 16.49 -10.93
C ARG A 218 -11.35 16.40 -10.10
N GLN A 219 -12.29 15.56 -10.52
CA GLN A 219 -13.55 15.39 -9.79
C GLN A 219 -13.33 14.82 -8.40
N ALA A 220 -12.38 13.90 -8.23
CA ALA A 220 -11.99 13.37 -6.92
C ALA A 220 -11.44 14.48 -6.01
N ILE A 221 -10.59 15.36 -6.53
CA ILE A 221 -10.07 16.52 -5.78
C ILE A 221 -11.21 17.48 -5.39
N ILE A 222 -12.08 17.86 -6.35
CA ILE A 222 -13.23 18.74 -6.08
C ILE A 222 -14.13 18.17 -4.99
N ASN A 223 -14.34 16.86 -5.00
CA ASN A 223 -15.19 16.19 -4.01
C ASN A 223 -14.55 16.11 -2.63
N ALA A 224 -13.22 16.03 -2.55
CA ALA A 224 -12.48 15.92 -1.30
C ALA A 224 -12.25 17.27 -0.62
N VAL A 225 -12.10 18.36 -1.40
CA VAL A 225 -11.90 19.71 -0.83
C VAL A 225 -13.18 20.16 -0.15
N PRO A 226 -13.13 20.57 1.14
CA PRO A 226 -14.29 21.09 1.84
C PRO A 226 -14.87 22.33 1.16
N ALA A 227 -16.17 22.53 1.31
CA ALA A 227 -16.81 23.80 0.96
C ALA A 227 -16.17 24.97 1.74
N ASP A 228 -16.30 26.17 1.22
CA ASP A 228 -15.85 27.37 1.91
C ASP A 228 -16.64 27.63 3.21
N VAL A 229 -16.27 28.69 3.94
CA VAL A 229 -16.93 29.07 5.21
C VAL A 229 -18.40 29.40 5.01
N SER A 230 -18.82 29.79 3.78
CA SER A 230 -20.21 30.08 3.43
C SER A 230 -21.01 28.82 3.07
N GLY A 231 -20.36 27.65 2.99
CA GLY A 231 -20.95 26.40 2.55
C GLY A 231 -21.03 26.26 1.03
N THR A 232 -20.42 27.19 0.29
CA THR A 232 -20.36 27.15 -1.16
C THR A 232 -19.26 26.22 -1.62
N ARG A 233 -19.56 25.34 -2.56
CA ARG A 233 -18.56 24.45 -3.14
C ARG A 233 -17.64 25.22 -4.07
N LEU A 234 -16.34 25.04 -3.90
CA LEU A 234 -15.32 25.71 -4.69
C LEU A 234 -15.30 25.19 -6.12
N GLU A 235 -15.12 26.10 -7.08
CA GLU A 235 -14.91 25.75 -8.49
C GLU A 235 -13.46 25.27 -8.72
N TRP A 236 -13.26 24.52 -9.82
CA TRP A 236 -11.95 23.94 -10.11
C TRP A 236 -10.83 24.98 -10.22
N GLU A 237 -11.10 26.12 -10.80
CA GLU A 237 -10.16 27.20 -10.98
C GLU A 237 -9.67 27.76 -9.63
N GLU A 238 -10.57 27.90 -8.67
CA GLU A 238 -10.25 28.35 -7.31
C GLU A 238 -9.41 27.31 -6.57
N ILE A 239 -9.82 26.05 -6.63
CA ILE A 239 -9.06 24.91 -6.06
C ILE A 239 -7.67 24.84 -6.68
N GLN A 240 -7.56 25.01 -8.00
CA GLN A 240 -6.28 24.97 -8.69
C GLN A 240 -5.32 26.09 -8.24
N VAL A 241 -5.82 27.28 -7.97
CA VAL A 241 -5.03 28.38 -7.40
C VAL A 241 -4.51 27.96 -6.02
N MET A 242 -5.38 27.48 -5.15
CA MET A 242 -5.01 27.01 -3.81
C MET A 242 -3.98 25.88 -3.82
N LEU A 243 -4.07 24.96 -4.79
CA LEU A 243 -3.13 23.84 -4.91
C LEU A 243 -1.75 24.27 -5.46
N LYS A 244 -1.71 25.35 -6.25
CA LYS A 244 -0.46 25.91 -6.80
C LYS A 244 0.22 26.86 -5.81
N ASP A 245 -0.56 27.56 -5.00
CA ASP A 245 -0.04 28.53 -4.06
C ASP A 245 0.68 27.83 -2.90
N ASN A 246 1.82 28.36 -2.51
CA ASN A 246 2.58 27.88 -1.35
C ASN A 246 2.18 28.59 -0.06
N ASP A 247 1.15 29.44 -0.09
CA ASP A 247 0.66 30.13 1.09
C ASP A 247 0.01 29.12 2.06
N LEU A 248 0.52 29.08 3.29
CA LEU A 248 0.04 28.20 4.35
C LEU A 248 -1.40 28.50 4.77
N SER A 249 -1.89 29.70 4.51
CA SER A 249 -3.27 30.11 4.82
C SER A 249 -4.32 29.32 4.04
N LEU A 250 -3.94 28.75 2.88
CA LEU A 250 -4.79 27.96 2.01
C LEU A 250 -4.55 26.44 2.13
N SER A 251 -3.92 26.00 3.21
CA SER A 251 -3.48 24.61 3.39
C SER A 251 -4.63 23.60 3.48
N PHE A 252 -5.86 24.02 3.81
CA PHE A 252 -7.01 23.11 3.92
C PHE A 252 -7.35 22.38 2.61
N ALA A 253 -7.25 23.08 1.48
CA ALA A 253 -7.48 22.44 0.18
C ALA A 253 -6.35 21.47 -0.16
N ARG A 254 -5.12 21.80 0.19
CA ARG A 254 -3.93 20.96 -0.08
C ARG A 254 -3.92 19.67 0.73
N SER A 255 -4.38 19.75 1.99
CA SER A 255 -4.42 18.62 2.92
C SER A 255 -5.70 17.80 2.86
N ALA A 256 -6.63 18.12 1.95
CA ALA A 256 -7.81 17.30 1.72
C ALA A 256 -7.40 15.88 1.31
N GLU A 257 -7.89 14.89 2.05
CA GLU A 257 -7.51 13.49 1.87
C GLU A 257 -8.45 12.79 0.88
N ILE A 258 -7.86 12.11 -0.10
CA ILE A 258 -8.55 11.32 -1.11
C ILE A 258 -8.20 9.86 -0.87
N GLN A 259 -9.15 9.11 -0.34
CA GLN A 259 -8.95 7.69 -0.05
C GLN A 259 -9.10 6.86 -1.33
N THR A 260 -8.08 6.10 -1.67
CA THR A 260 -8.03 5.28 -2.89
C THR A 260 -7.72 3.83 -2.59
N ILE A 261 -7.95 3.00 -3.58
CA ILE A 261 -7.57 1.59 -3.62
C ILE A 261 -6.76 1.35 -4.87
N HIS A 262 -5.56 0.80 -4.69
CA HIS A 262 -4.72 0.31 -5.76
C HIS A 262 -5.08 -1.15 -6.02
N TYR A 263 -5.37 -1.48 -7.26
CA TYR A 263 -5.68 -2.81 -7.75
C TYR A 263 -4.54 -3.30 -8.62
N TYR A 264 -3.97 -4.44 -8.29
CA TYR A 264 -3.03 -5.15 -9.14
C TYR A 264 -3.70 -6.44 -9.58
N VAL A 265 -3.95 -6.57 -10.87
CA VAL A 265 -4.71 -7.69 -11.42
C VAL A 265 -3.98 -8.30 -12.60
N ARG A 266 -3.83 -9.62 -12.57
CA ARG A 266 -3.33 -10.38 -13.71
C ARG A 266 -4.44 -10.51 -14.75
N GLU A 267 -4.24 -9.91 -15.90
CA GLU A 267 -5.17 -9.99 -17.02
C GLU A 267 -5.10 -11.35 -17.74
N PHE A 268 -6.03 -11.61 -18.64
CA PHE A 268 -6.10 -12.88 -19.38
C PHE A 268 -4.91 -13.11 -20.31
N ASP A 269 -4.21 -12.05 -20.71
CA ASP A 269 -2.96 -12.12 -21.49
C ASP A 269 -1.71 -12.33 -20.63
N GLY A 270 -1.88 -12.48 -19.31
CA GLY A 270 -0.81 -12.70 -18.35
C GLY A 270 -0.14 -11.44 -17.83
N LYS A 271 -0.45 -10.27 -18.40
CA LYS A 271 0.08 -8.98 -17.90
C LYS A 271 -0.56 -8.57 -16.59
N ILE A 272 0.16 -7.77 -15.82
CA ILE A 272 -0.36 -7.15 -14.61
C ILE A 272 -0.86 -5.75 -14.94
N THR A 273 -2.15 -5.52 -14.77
CA THR A 273 -2.74 -4.18 -14.82
C THR A 273 -2.74 -3.57 -13.43
N HIS A 274 -2.17 -2.37 -13.30
CA HIS A 274 -2.30 -1.52 -12.13
C HIS A 274 -3.41 -0.50 -12.38
N ALA A 275 -4.38 -0.45 -11.50
CA ALA A 275 -5.48 0.52 -11.55
C ALA A 275 -5.72 1.15 -10.18
N ILE A 276 -6.18 2.40 -10.16
CA ILE A 276 -6.50 3.15 -8.94
C ILE A 276 -7.94 3.60 -9.01
N GLY A 277 -8.74 3.24 -8.00
CA GLY A 277 -10.12 3.68 -7.84
C GLY A 277 -10.35 4.40 -6.52
N LEU A 278 -11.47 5.07 -6.36
CA LEU A 278 -11.88 5.65 -5.09
C LEU A 278 -12.35 4.56 -4.12
N ARG A 279 -12.04 4.74 -2.83
CA ARG A 279 -12.38 3.77 -1.78
C ARG A 279 -13.88 3.67 -1.49
N ASP A 280 -14.65 4.70 -1.81
CA ASP A 280 -16.11 4.72 -1.64
C ASP A 280 -16.87 4.03 -2.78
N GLY A 281 -16.15 3.64 -3.84
CA GLY A 281 -16.75 3.02 -5.03
C GLY A 281 -17.65 3.96 -5.84
N SER A 282 -17.60 5.27 -5.59
CA SER A 282 -18.48 6.25 -6.22
C SER A 282 -18.17 6.50 -7.70
N ASN A 283 -16.96 6.20 -8.13
CA ASN A 283 -16.54 6.41 -9.51
C ASN A 283 -16.81 5.18 -10.39
N GLN A 284 -17.30 5.43 -11.60
CA GLN A 284 -17.46 4.38 -12.61
C GLN A 284 -16.16 4.02 -13.31
N ASN A 285 -15.28 5.01 -13.51
CA ASN A 285 -13.99 4.86 -14.16
C ASN A 285 -12.86 4.95 -13.16
N PHE A 286 -11.72 4.33 -13.48
CA PHE A 286 -10.51 4.44 -12.67
C PHE A 286 -9.93 5.86 -12.73
N LEU A 287 -9.30 6.29 -11.64
CA LEU A 287 -8.46 7.49 -11.63
C LEU A 287 -7.18 7.28 -12.44
N TYR A 288 -6.67 6.06 -12.41
CA TYR A 288 -5.45 5.64 -13.11
C TYR A 288 -5.61 4.20 -13.57
N ARG A 289 -5.09 3.89 -14.74
CA ARG A 289 -5.02 2.53 -15.26
C ARG A 289 -3.88 2.40 -16.26
N LYS A 290 -3.01 1.41 -16.04
CA LYS A 290 -1.89 1.12 -16.91
C LYS A 290 -1.49 -0.36 -16.81
N ASP A 291 -1.04 -0.94 -17.92
CA ASP A 291 -0.34 -2.22 -17.88
C ASP A 291 1.04 -2.02 -17.28
N SER A 292 1.32 -2.75 -16.23
CA SER A 292 2.60 -2.71 -15.51
C SER A 292 3.65 -3.53 -16.26
N ARG A 293 4.93 -3.25 -15.99
CA ARG A 293 6.07 -4.05 -16.45
C ARG A 293 6.30 -5.31 -15.63
N PHE A 294 5.61 -5.44 -14.51
CA PHE A 294 5.72 -6.64 -13.67
C PHE A 294 5.17 -7.87 -14.41
N GLU A 295 5.88 -8.96 -14.33
CA GLU A 295 5.45 -10.25 -14.88
C GLU A 295 4.53 -11.01 -13.90
N ASN A 296 4.72 -10.74 -12.59
CA ASN A 296 3.97 -11.37 -11.52
C ASN A 296 3.61 -10.34 -10.45
N ILE A 297 2.50 -10.55 -9.76
CA ILE A 297 2.05 -9.65 -8.67
C ILE A 297 3.08 -9.63 -7.52
N ASN A 298 3.75 -10.74 -7.24
CA ASN A 298 4.80 -10.81 -6.23
C ASN A 298 6.09 -10.04 -6.57
N GLN A 299 6.23 -9.50 -7.77
CA GLN A 299 7.25 -8.49 -8.08
C GLN A 299 6.80 -7.09 -7.68
N ALA A 300 5.50 -6.80 -7.77
CA ALA A 300 4.94 -5.53 -7.30
C ALA A 300 4.79 -5.52 -5.77
N LEU A 301 4.60 -6.69 -5.17
CA LEU A 301 4.36 -6.89 -3.76
C LEU A 301 5.32 -7.93 -3.19
N VAL A 302 6.13 -7.52 -2.22
CA VAL A 302 7.02 -8.43 -1.47
C VAL A 302 6.46 -8.62 -0.07
N MET A 303 6.19 -9.88 0.28
CA MET A 303 5.72 -10.25 1.60
C MET A 303 6.85 -10.91 2.41
N PHE A 304 7.02 -10.44 3.63
CA PHE A 304 7.93 -10.99 4.62
C PHE A 304 7.12 -11.76 5.65
N THR A 305 7.46 -13.04 5.88
CA THR A 305 6.78 -13.90 6.86
C THR A 305 7.79 -14.70 7.67
N TYR A 306 7.42 -15.09 8.91
CA TYR A 306 8.26 -15.94 9.77
C TYR A 306 8.48 -17.35 9.28
N GLY A 307 7.72 -17.79 8.32
CA GLY A 307 7.84 -19.12 7.75
C GLY A 307 6.86 -19.35 6.63
N ILE A 308 7.14 -20.33 5.81
CA ILE A 308 6.18 -20.86 4.86
C ILE A 308 5.22 -21.71 5.68
N GLY A 309 4.24 -21.05 6.34
CA GLY A 309 3.17 -21.76 7.00
C GLY A 309 2.38 -22.57 5.97
N THR A 310 2.11 -23.83 6.28
CA THR A 310 1.23 -24.68 5.47
C THR A 310 -0.23 -24.20 5.51
N ASN A 311 -0.55 -23.25 6.40
CA ASN A 311 -1.86 -22.64 6.59
C ASN A 311 -1.68 -21.11 6.62
N GLY A 312 -1.22 -20.52 5.52
CA GLY A 312 -0.94 -19.10 5.37
C GLY A 312 -2.12 -18.18 5.65
#